data_3cecd3913fb69a828e26ff0de4524c59
#
_entry.id   3cecd3913fb69a828e26ff0de4524c59
#
_cell.length_a   1.000
_cell.length_b   1.000
_cell.length_c   1.000
_cell.angle_alpha   90.00
_cell.angle_beta   90.00
_cell.angle_gamma   90.00
#
_symmetry.space_group_name_H-M   'P 1'
#
loop_
_entity.id
_entity.type
_entity.pdbx_description
1 polymer ?
#
loop_
_entity_poly.entity_id
_entity_poly.type
_entity_poly.pdbx_seq_one_letter_code
_entity_poly.pdbx_strand_id
1 'polypeptide(L)'
;MIRRHFQTKKFYRDAFQISKEQGKKLMVIGDPCRGTYFRFISKYFPNCEHGDITIDLYGCSDCNKMNINDMEIWSQFDTNSCVIIETGTISYSNNIEQLLKAIKRISGGDFLSSGSTQGYLWEYFLYKTYDPKLNYIIYPFDFRSSKIHKSKNLETKEILELDFQKM
;
A
#
# COMPACT_ATOMS: atom_id res chain seq x y z
N MET A 1 -11.42 -13.85 0.54
CA MET A 1 -9.99 -14.21 0.59
C MET A 1 -9.36 -14.39 -0.80
N ILE A 2 -9.88 -15.23 -1.66
CA ILE A 2 -9.32 -15.53 -3.00
C ILE A 2 -9.18 -14.28 -3.90
N ARG A 3 -10.21 -13.42 -4.01
CA ARG A 3 -10.17 -12.21 -4.84
C ARG A 3 -9.08 -11.21 -4.41
N ARG A 4 -8.89 -11.01 -3.10
CA ARG A 4 -7.85 -10.12 -2.57
C ARG A 4 -6.45 -10.60 -2.98
N HIS A 5 -6.19 -11.90 -2.88
CA HIS A 5 -4.91 -12.45 -3.30
C HIS A 5 -4.64 -12.25 -4.79
N PHE A 6 -5.65 -12.45 -5.64
CA PHE A 6 -5.50 -12.20 -7.08
C PHE A 6 -5.25 -10.72 -7.38
N GLN A 7 -5.94 -9.82 -6.70
CA GLN A 7 -5.78 -8.39 -6.90
C GLN A 7 -4.41 -7.91 -6.41
N THR A 8 -3.97 -8.35 -5.22
CA THR A 8 -2.63 -8.02 -4.71
C THR A 8 -1.55 -8.52 -5.66
N LYS A 9 -1.68 -9.73 -6.18
CA LYS A 9 -0.75 -10.29 -7.17
C LYS A 9 -0.72 -9.46 -8.44
N LYS A 10 -1.89 -9.13 -8.97
CA LYS A 10 -2.00 -8.32 -10.18
C LYS A 10 -1.35 -6.94 -9.97
N PHE A 11 -1.67 -6.26 -8.88
CA PHE A 11 -1.12 -4.95 -8.56
C PHE A 11 0.38 -4.99 -8.34
N TYR A 12 0.90 -6.04 -7.73
CA TYR A 12 2.34 -6.20 -7.55
C TYR A 12 3.05 -6.37 -8.90
N ARG A 13 2.54 -7.25 -9.77
CA ARG A 13 3.06 -7.41 -11.13
C ARG A 13 3.04 -6.09 -11.90
N ASP A 14 1.91 -5.39 -11.84
CA ASP A 14 1.74 -4.13 -12.55
C ASP A 14 2.70 -3.05 -12.01
N ALA A 15 2.86 -2.95 -10.68
CA ALA A 15 3.81 -2.03 -10.04
C ALA A 15 5.26 -2.36 -10.43
N PHE A 16 5.62 -3.64 -10.43
CA PHE A 16 6.94 -4.09 -10.88
C PHE A 16 7.21 -3.71 -12.34
N GLN A 17 6.25 -3.95 -13.21
CA GLN A 17 6.38 -3.59 -14.62
C GLN A 17 6.55 -2.07 -14.81
N ILE A 18 5.72 -1.25 -14.15
CA ILE A 18 5.81 0.21 -14.19
C ILE A 18 7.20 0.66 -13.70
N SER A 19 7.70 0.07 -12.61
CA SER A 19 9.01 0.43 -12.07
C SER A 19 10.13 0.20 -13.09
N LYS A 20 10.08 -0.90 -13.82
CA LYS A 20 11.05 -1.22 -14.88
C LYS A 20 10.91 -0.27 -16.08
N GLU A 21 9.69 -0.01 -16.54
CA GLU A 21 9.42 0.88 -17.67
C GLU A 21 9.85 2.32 -17.39
N GLN A 22 9.70 2.79 -16.14
CA GLN A 22 10.02 4.15 -15.76
C GLN A 22 11.42 4.31 -15.14
N GLY A 23 12.14 3.23 -14.90
CA GLY A 23 13.43 3.25 -14.22
C GLY A 23 13.37 3.72 -12.77
N LYS A 24 12.20 3.59 -12.12
CA LYS A 24 11.98 3.92 -10.70
C LYS A 24 12.20 2.70 -9.81
N LYS A 25 12.49 2.95 -8.54
CA LYS A 25 12.53 1.88 -7.54
C LYS A 25 11.13 1.37 -7.23
N LEU A 26 10.98 0.07 -7.01
CA LEU A 26 9.75 -0.52 -6.49
C LEU A 26 9.77 -0.48 -4.96
N MET A 27 8.82 0.26 -4.37
CA MET A 27 8.62 0.31 -2.92
C MET A 27 7.39 -0.51 -2.54
N VAL A 28 7.56 -1.44 -1.60
CA VAL A 28 6.47 -2.27 -1.05
C VAL A 28 6.22 -1.88 0.40
N ILE A 29 5.03 -1.37 0.68
CA ILE A 29 4.58 -1.05 2.04
C ILE A 29 3.77 -2.23 2.58
N GLY A 30 4.20 -2.78 3.73
CA GLY A 30 3.58 -3.94 4.34
C GLY A 30 4.20 -5.28 3.93
N ASP A 31 5.49 -5.30 3.63
CA ASP A 31 6.27 -6.51 3.41
C ASP A 31 7.30 -6.65 4.55
N PRO A 32 6.99 -7.40 5.61
CA PRO A 32 7.81 -7.49 6.83
C PRO A 32 9.18 -8.14 6.62
N CYS A 33 9.30 -8.99 5.61
CA CYS A 33 10.56 -9.59 5.21
C CYS A 33 10.68 -9.48 3.70
N ARG A 34 11.64 -8.72 3.25
CA ARG A 34 11.89 -8.46 1.84
C ARG A 34 11.66 -9.71 0.98
N GLY A 35 10.67 -9.63 0.11
CA GLY A 35 10.30 -10.72 -0.76
C GLY A 35 9.27 -11.70 -0.18
N THR A 36 8.64 -11.46 0.97
CA THR A 36 7.54 -12.30 1.46
C THR A 36 6.41 -12.33 0.44
N TYR A 37 5.98 -11.18 -0.05
CA TYR A 37 5.01 -11.09 -1.13
C TYR A 37 5.56 -11.62 -2.45
N PHE A 38 6.82 -11.34 -2.76
CA PHE A 38 7.49 -11.86 -3.93
C PHE A 38 7.45 -13.39 -3.97
N ARG A 39 7.83 -14.07 -2.90
CA ARG A 39 7.78 -15.56 -2.84
C ARG A 39 6.37 -16.10 -3.09
N PHE A 40 5.37 -15.37 -2.67
CA PHE A 40 3.99 -15.75 -2.87
C PHE A 40 3.52 -15.53 -4.33
N ILE A 41 4.00 -14.48 -4.99
CA ILE A 41 3.57 -14.13 -6.35
C ILE A 41 4.47 -14.67 -7.44
N SER A 42 5.76 -14.91 -7.18
CA SER A 42 6.74 -15.41 -8.18
C SER A 42 6.31 -16.73 -8.80
N LYS A 43 5.59 -17.56 -8.07
CA LYS A 43 4.96 -18.78 -8.57
C LYS A 43 4.00 -18.54 -9.75
N TYR A 44 3.38 -17.35 -9.81
CA TYR A 44 2.37 -16.98 -10.83
C TYR A 44 2.92 -15.99 -11.85
N PHE A 45 3.95 -15.25 -11.50
CA PHE A 45 4.61 -14.24 -12.33
C PHE A 45 6.12 -14.39 -12.22
N PRO A 46 6.70 -15.38 -12.93
CA PRO A 46 8.12 -15.77 -12.75
C PRO A 46 9.11 -14.65 -13.11
N ASN A 47 8.69 -13.66 -13.90
CA ASN A 47 9.53 -12.53 -14.28
C ASN A 47 9.46 -11.34 -13.31
N CYS A 48 8.69 -11.45 -12.21
CA CYS A 48 8.68 -10.43 -11.16
C CYS A 48 9.82 -10.68 -10.17
N GLU A 49 10.36 -9.59 -9.63
CA GLU A 49 11.34 -9.59 -8.54
C GLU A 49 10.74 -8.95 -7.28
N HIS A 50 11.38 -9.13 -6.13
CA HIS A 50 10.99 -8.43 -4.90
C HIS A 50 11.20 -6.92 -5.03
N GLY A 51 10.54 -6.13 -4.18
CA GLY A 51 10.73 -4.68 -4.13
C GLY A 51 12.16 -4.28 -3.79
N ASP A 52 12.61 -3.17 -4.37
CA ASP A 52 13.90 -2.57 -4.05
C ASP A 52 13.91 -2.02 -2.61
N ILE A 53 12.77 -1.48 -2.18
CA ILE A 53 12.54 -0.92 -0.85
C ILE A 53 11.33 -1.63 -0.25
N THR A 54 11.48 -2.19 0.94
CA THR A 54 10.38 -2.79 1.69
C THR A 54 10.23 -2.09 3.03
N ILE A 55 9.00 -1.74 3.38
CA ILE A 55 8.67 -0.98 4.59
C ILE A 55 7.68 -1.78 5.42
N ASP A 56 7.99 -1.98 6.70
CA ASP A 56 7.10 -2.56 7.68
C ASP A 56 7.49 -2.12 9.09
N LEU A 57 6.53 -2.07 10.01
CA LEU A 57 6.80 -1.79 11.43
C LEU A 57 7.60 -2.91 12.11
N TYR A 58 7.26 -4.14 11.73
CA TYR A 58 7.93 -5.36 12.18
C TYR A 58 8.57 -6.03 10.97
N GLY A 59 9.78 -6.48 11.09
CA GLY A 59 10.41 -7.13 9.96
C GLY A 59 11.74 -7.76 10.31
N CYS A 60 12.29 -8.51 9.35
CA CYS A 60 13.63 -9.04 9.41
C CYS A 60 14.66 -7.98 8.98
N SER A 61 15.93 -8.36 8.95
CA SER A 61 17.05 -7.44 8.65
C SER A 61 16.97 -6.75 7.29
N ASP A 62 16.27 -7.37 6.33
CA ASP A 62 16.23 -6.90 4.95
C ASP A 62 15.08 -5.90 4.66
N CYS A 63 14.37 -5.51 5.71
CA CYS A 63 13.25 -4.58 5.65
C CYS A 63 13.62 -3.25 6.31
N ASN A 64 13.17 -2.14 5.74
CA ASN A 64 13.22 -0.87 6.42
C ASN A 64 12.14 -0.84 7.51
N LYS A 65 12.57 -1.02 8.76
CA LYS A 65 11.69 -0.92 9.92
C LYS A 65 11.26 0.52 10.10
N MET A 66 10.00 0.78 9.76
CA MET A 66 9.48 2.14 9.71
C MET A 66 8.04 2.16 10.17
N ASN A 67 7.72 3.09 11.05
CA ASN A 67 6.35 3.38 11.40
C ASN A 67 5.75 4.30 10.33
N ILE A 68 4.68 3.88 9.67
CA ILE A 68 4.01 4.69 8.64
C ILE A 68 3.47 6.03 9.16
N ASN A 69 3.32 6.18 10.48
CA ASN A 69 2.88 7.41 11.12
C ASN A 69 4.02 8.39 11.42
N ASP A 70 5.26 7.99 11.19
CA ASP A 70 6.44 8.86 11.33
C ASP A 70 6.69 9.61 10.01
N MET A 71 6.14 10.82 9.95
CA MET A 71 6.20 11.63 8.73
C MET A 71 7.60 12.15 8.41
N GLU A 72 8.49 12.24 9.40
CA GLU A 72 9.87 12.65 9.19
C GLU A 72 10.63 11.61 8.36
N ILE A 73 10.38 10.32 8.60
CA ILE A 73 11.00 9.25 7.82
C ILE A 73 10.57 9.31 6.35
N TRP A 74 9.32 9.65 6.07
CA TRP A 74 8.85 9.80 4.68
C TRP A 74 9.56 10.93 3.94
N SER A 75 10.05 11.96 4.62
CA SER A 75 10.78 13.08 4.01
C SER A 75 12.12 12.67 3.41
N GLN A 76 12.69 11.52 3.84
CA GLN A 76 13.98 11.02 3.35
C GLN A 76 13.91 10.46 1.93
N PHE A 77 12.72 10.20 1.41
CA PHE A 77 12.56 9.69 0.05
C PHE A 77 12.37 10.83 -0.95
N ASP A 78 13.07 10.75 -2.07
CA ASP A 78 13.00 11.74 -3.13
C ASP A 78 11.63 11.77 -3.81
N THR A 79 11.26 12.94 -4.31
CA THR A 79 10.03 13.14 -5.08
C THR A 79 10.08 12.33 -6.38
N ASN A 80 8.98 11.67 -6.73
CA ASN A 80 8.80 10.89 -7.96
C ASN A 80 9.88 9.81 -8.18
N SER A 81 10.41 9.23 -7.11
CA SER A 81 11.52 8.28 -7.14
C SER A 81 11.10 6.81 -7.13
N CYS A 82 9.87 6.52 -6.73
CA CYS A 82 9.38 5.16 -6.56
C CYS A 82 8.06 4.91 -7.28
N VAL A 83 7.84 3.66 -7.68
CA VAL A 83 6.51 3.10 -7.85
C VAL A 83 6.15 2.44 -6.53
N ILE A 84 4.98 2.71 -5.99
CA ILE A 84 4.58 2.24 -4.65
C ILE A 84 3.43 1.26 -4.76
N ILE A 85 3.58 0.10 -4.12
CA ILE A 85 2.47 -0.80 -3.81
C ILE A 85 2.33 -0.94 -2.30
N GLU A 86 1.09 -0.87 -1.80
CA GLU A 86 0.76 -1.14 -0.41
C GLU A 86 -0.19 -2.34 -0.30
N THR A 87 -0.08 -3.06 0.79
CA THR A 87 -0.70 -4.38 0.98
C THR A 87 -1.61 -4.45 2.20
N GLY A 88 -2.18 -3.32 2.59
CA GLY A 88 -3.12 -3.18 3.71
C GLY A 88 -2.55 -2.47 4.95
N THR A 89 -1.29 -2.08 4.91
CA THR A 89 -0.60 -1.46 6.06
C THR A 89 -1.06 -0.03 6.32
N ILE A 90 -1.41 0.74 5.28
CA ILE A 90 -1.85 2.14 5.45
C ILE A 90 -3.16 2.26 6.23
N SER A 91 -3.89 1.17 6.41
CA SER A 91 -5.08 1.10 7.26
C SER A 91 -4.82 1.42 8.73
N TYR A 92 -3.56 1.31 9.17
CA TYR A 92 -3.11 1.65 10.54
C TYR A 92 -2.67 3.11 10.69
N SER A 93 -2.85 3.91 9.65
CA SER A 93 -2.49 5.32 9.70
C SER A 93 -3.32 6.09 10.72
N ASN A 94 -2.70 6.98 11.47
CA ASN A 94 -3.37 7.94 12.34
C ASN A 94 -3.94 9.11 11.54
N ASN A 95 -3.32 9.43 10.40
CA ASN A 95 -3.75 10.49 9.49
C ASN A 95 -3.53 10.03 8.04
N ILE A 96 -4.57 9.43 7.48
CA ILE A 96 -4.50 8.85 6.12
C ILE A 96 -4.25 9.90 5.04
N GLU A 97 -4.78 11.12 5.21
CA GLU A 97 -4.59 12.19 4.23
C GLU A 97 -3.12 12.61 4.15
N GLN A 98 -2.48 12.82 5.30
CA GLN A 98 -1.07 13.21 5.37
C GLN A 98 -0.17 12.09 4.80
N LEU A 99 -0.46 10.83 5.14
CA LEU A 99 0.27 9.68 4.60
C LEU A 99 0.12 9.60 3.09
N LEU A 100 -1.07 9.76 2.54
CA LEU A 100 -1.30 9.70 1.10
C LEU A 100 -0.66 10.87 0.35
N LYS A 101 -0.55 12.06 0.97
CA LYS A 101 0.24 13.18 0.41
C LYS A 101 1.72 12.81 0.27
N ALA A 102 2.29 12.18 1.30
CA ALA A 102 3.68 11.70 1.23
C ALA A 102 3.85 10.62 0.16
N ILE A 103 2.95 9.64 0.11
CA ILE A 103 2.95 8.59 -0.92
C ILE A 103 2.85 9.19 -2.32
N LYS A 104 1.94 10.16 -2.54
CA LYS A 104 1.81 10.85 -3.83
C LYS A 104 3.08 11.56 -4.24
N ARG A 105 3.71 12.30 -3.31
CA ARG A 105 4.97 13.00 -3.58
C ARG A 105 6.07 12.03 -4.04
N ILE A 106 6.23 10.92 -3.32
CA ILE A 106 7.29 9.95 -3.59
C ILE A 106 7.01 9.16 -4.87
N SER A 107 5.76 8.83 -5.13
CA SER A 107 5.39 8.03 -6.30
C SER A 107 5.17 8.85 -7.57
N GLY A 108 4.91 10.15 -7.46
CA GLY A 108 4.44 10.94 -8.60
C GLY A 108 3.07 10.49 -9.12
N GLY A 109 2.36 9.66 -8.35
CA GLY A 109 1.08 9.06 -8.71
C GLY A 109 1.13 7.58 -9.13
N ASP A 110 2.31 7.00 -9.23
CA ASP A 110 2.46 5.56 -9.51
C ASP A 110 2.27 4.75 -8.21
N PHE A 111 1.03 4.75 -7.72
CA PHE A 111 0.64 4.13 -6.48
C PHE A 111 -0.52 3.16 -6.67
N LEU A 112 -0.35 1.93 -6.17
CA LEU A 112 -1.34 0.88 -6.16
C LEU A 112 -1.57 0.39 -4.74
N SER A 113 -2.83 0.39 -4.31
CA SER A 113 -3.23 -0.15 -3.00
C SER A 113 -4.11 -1.37 -3.18
N SER A 114 -3.72 -2.48 -2.58
CA SER A 114 -4.59 -3.66 -2.54
C SER A 114 -5.74 -3.52 -1.54
N GLY A 115 -5.68 -2.49 -0.70
CA GLY A 115 -6.68 -2.21 0.32
C GLY A 115 -6.63 -3.16 1.51
N SER A 116 -7.29 -2.78 2.59
CA SER A 116 -7.41 -3.60 3.80
C SER A 116 -8.57 -4.59 3.71
N THR A 117 -9.66 -4.17 3.04
CA THR A 117 -10.82 -5.03 2.79
C THR A 117 -11.32 -4.84 1.38
N GLN A 118 -11.98 -5.87 0.83
CA GLN A 118 -12.62 -5.79 -0.49
C GLN A 118 -14.10 -5.43 -0.41
N GLY A 119 -14.50 -4.69 0.63
CA GLY A 119 -15.87 -4.22 0.80
C GLY A 119 -16.87 -5.26 1.29
N TYR A 120 -16.40 -6.40 1.79
CA TYR A 120 -17.28 -7.38 2.43
C TYR A 120 -17.45 -7.02 3.90
N LEU A 121 -18.70 -6.83 4.33
CA LEU A 121 -19.05 -6.51 5.72
C LEU A 121 -18.47 -7.49 6.75
N TRP A 122 -18.41 -8.78 6.43
CA TRP A 122 -17.84 -9.78 7.31
C TRP A 122 -16.32 -9.65 7.49
N GLU A 123 -15.57 -9.23 6.47
CA GLU A 123 -14.13 -8.94 6.60
C GLU A 123 -13.89 -7.74 7.53
N TYR A 124 -14.76 -6.74 7.46
CA TYR A 124 -14.74 -5.63 8.39
C TYR A 124 -14.87 -6.07 9.84
N PHE A 125 -15.81 -6.96 10.14
CA PHE A 125 -15.99 -7.49 11.51
C PHE A 125 -14.79 -8.31 11.95
N LEU A 126 -14.21 -9.13 11.07
CA LEU A 126 -13.02 -9.90 11.37
C LEU A 126 -11.82 -9.00 11.68
N TYR A 127 -11.55 -8.01 10.87
CA TYR A 127 -10.43 -7.07 11.11
C TYR A 127 -10.62 -6.33 12.43
N LYS A 128 -11.78 -5.79 12.68
CA LYS A 128 -12.06 -5.07 13.94
C LYS A 128 -11.98 -5.96 15.18
N THR A 129 -12.30 -7.25 15.04
CA THR A 129 -12.25 -8.21 16.17
C THR A 129 -10.81 -8.68 16.43
N TYR A 130 -10.02 -8.88 15.39
CA TYR A 130 -8.66 -9.42 15.50
C TYR A 130 -7.57 -8.35 15.51
N ASP A 131 -7.84 -7.15 15.01
CA ASP A 131 -6.88 -6.06 14.99
C ASP A 131 -7.49 -4.73 15.42
N PRO A 132 -7.51 -4.47 16.73
CA PRO A 132 -8.10 -3.26 17.30
C PRO A 132 -7.35 -1.97 16.92
N LYS A 133 -6.16 -2.06 16.31
CA LYS A 133 -5.34 -0.91 15.89
C LYS A 133 -5.67 -0.42 14.49
N LEU A 134 -6.57 -1.09 13.78
CA LEU A 134 -6.99 -0.68 12.45
C LEU A 134 -7.85 0.60 12.53
N ASN A 135 -7.36 1.68 11.93
CA ASN A 135 -8.04 2.98 11.96
C ASN A 135 -8.95 3.21 10.76
N TYR A 136 -8.59 2.62 9.61
CA TYR A 136 -9.31 2.81 8.36
C TYR A 136 -9.56 1.50 7.62
N ILE A 137 -10.69 1.44 6.92
CA ILE A 137 -10.89 0.51 5.81
C ILE A 137 -10.44 1.22 4.54
N ILE A 138 -9.45 0.66 3.89
CA ILE A 138 -8.93 1.17 2.62
C ILE A 138 -9.51 0.32 1.50
N TYR A 139 -10.17 0.97 0.54
CA TYR A 139 -10.64 0.30 -0.67
C TYR A 139 -9.50 0.14 -1.66
N PRO A 140 -9.47 -0.95 -2.45
CA PRO A 140 -8.46 -1.14 -3.48
C PRO A 140 -8.41 0.05 -4.44
N PHE A 141 -7.21 0.49 -4.77
CA PHE A 141 -6.99 1.68 -5.56
C PHE A 141 -5.84 1.50 -6.54
N ASP A 142 -6.07 1.88 -7.79
CA ASP A 142 -5.05 2.01 -8.81
C ASP A 142 -5.13 3.43 -9.37
N PHE A 143 -4.12 4.25 -9.10
CA PHE A 143 -4.08 5.65 -9.52
C PHE A 143 -4.19 5.85 -11.03
N ARG A 144 -3.74 4.89 -11.82
CA ARG A 144 -3.82 4.94 -13.28
C ARG A 144 -5.26 4.90 -13.79
N SER A 145 -6.13 4.20 -13.08
CA SER A 145 -7.55 4.02 -13.44
C SER A 145 -8.52 4.83 -12.59
N SER A 146 -8.07 5.33 -11.44
CA SER A 146 -8.92 6.06 -10.50
C SER A 146 -8.17 7.23 -9.88
N LYS A 147 -8.77 8.41 -9.91
CA LYS A 147 -8.20 9.64 -9.34
C LYS A 147 -8.59 9.85 -7.88
N ILE A 148 -9.66 9.22 -7.45
CA ILE A 148 -10.25 9.38 -6.13
C ILE A 148 -9.95 8.13 -5.30
N HIS A 149 -9.20 8.32 -4.23
CA HIS A 149 -8.99 7.29 -3.23
C HIS A 149 -10.10 7.34 -2.18
N LYS A 150 -10.67 6.19 -1.86
CA LYS A 150 -11.70 6.07 -0.83
C LYS A 150 -11.19 5.30 0.37
N SER A 151 -11.47 5.85 1.54
CA SER A 151 -11.26 5.16 2.81
C SER A 151 -12.42 5.44 3.77
N LYS A 152 -12.67 4.50 4.68
CA LYS A 152 -13.68 4.67 5.72
C LYS A 152 -13.00 4.69 7.07
N ASN A 153 -13.17 5.79 7.81
CA ASN A 153 -12.75 5.87 9.19
C ASN A 153 -13.56 4.89 10.06
N LEU A 154 -12.91 4.08 10.87
CA LEU A 154 -13.59 3.07 11.68
C LEU A 154 -14.25 3.63 12.93
N GLU A 155 -13.74 4.74 13.43
CA GLU A 155 -14.29 5.41 14.62
C GLU A 155 -15.48 6.29 14.25
N THR A 156 -15.27 7.26 13.33
CA THR A 156 -16.31 8.24 12.94
C THR A 156 -17.31 7.68 11.95
N LYS A 157 -17.00 6.59 11.27
CA LYS A 157 -17.78 6.00 10.16
C LYS A 157 -17.83 6.84 8.89
N GLU A 158 -17.13 7.96 8.86
CA GLU A 158 -17.07 8.83 7.70
C GLU A 158 -16.31 8.17 6.54
N ILE A 159 -16.81 8.42 5.34
CA ILE A 159 -16.10 8.05 4.11
C ILE A 159 -15.28 9.25 3.68
N LEU A 160 -13.98 9.08 3.64
CA LEU A 160 -13.04 10.06 3.11
C LEU A 160 -12.80 9.77 1.63
N GLU A 161 -13.07 10.77 0.81
CA GLU A 161 -12.76 10.75 -0.61
C GLU A 161 -11.62 11.73 -0.88
N LEU A 162 -10.46 11.20 -1.21
CA LEU A 162 -9.25 11.98 -1.41
C LEU A 162 -8.92 12.01 -2.91
N ASP A 163 -8.98 13.21 -3.49
CA ASP A 163 -8.63 13.43 -4.89
C ASP A 163 -7.12 13.64 -5.02
N PHE A 164 -6.42 12.66 -5.54
CA PHE A 164 -4.98 12.70 -5.73
C PHE A 164 -4.50 13.82 -6.66
N GLN A 165 -5.36 14.34 -7.53
CA GLN A 165 -4.98 15.48 -8.38
C GLN A 165 -4.93 16.79 -7.61
N LYS A 166 -5.73 16.89 -6.53
CA LYS A 166 -5.80 18.09 -5.71
C LYS A 166 -4.89 18.04 -4.48
N MET A 167 -4.30 16.91 -4.21
CA MET A 167 -3.29 16.73 -3.17
C MET A 167 -1.93 17.16 -3.70
#